data_c2b40d2ecec28b85f2856317933dc85b
#
_entry.id   c2b40d2ecec28b85f2856317933dc85b
#
_cell.length_a   1.000
_cell.length_b   1.000
_cell.length_c   1.000
_cell.angle_alpha   90.00
_cell.angle_beta   90.00
_cell.angle_gamma   90.00
#
_symmetry.space_group_name_H-M   'P 1'
#
loop_
_entity.id
_entity.type
_entity.pdbx_description
1 polymer ?
#
loop_
_entity_poly.entity_id
_entity_poly.type
_entity_poly.pdbx_seq_one_letter_code
_entity_poly.pdbx_strand_id
1 'polypeptide(L)'
;GKMPGNSVQRDFLSQAFSDFIFAIVIEELGLLGGAFVVILYIWLLMRAGKIARRSEKSFPAFLVMGIALLLVSQAMLNMMVAVGLFPVTGQPLPLISKGGTSTLINCAYIGMILSVSRYVAEQEEKKAAEQQALEEAELAAKAERRQEIVAAMQEAITTLPSGDTAATSLPSEENSLSDDLKALLNAAGKREPEEEI
;
A
#
# COMPACT_ATOMS: atom_id res chain seq x y z
N GLY A 1 10.83 35.72 5.06
CA GLY A 1 10.69 35.47 6.50
C GLY A 1 11.62 36.34 7.33
N LYS A 2 11.16 36.76 8.49
CA LYS A 2 11.93 37.67 9.38
C LYS A 2 12.93 36.96 10.30
N MET A 3 13.27 35.71 10.07
CA MET A 3 14.04 34.84 10.97
C MET A 3 13.32 34.39 12.24
N PRO A 4 13.62 33.19 12.77
CA PRO A 4 13.01 32.67 14.00
C PRO A 4 13.24 33.61 15.20
N GLY A 5 12.14 34.02 15.83
CA GLY A 5 12.18 34.88 17.03
C GLY A 5 11.89 36.36 16.80
N ASN A 6 11.76 36.84 15.56
CA ASN A 6 11.53 38.26 15.24
C ASN A 6 10.08 38.55 14.80
N SER A 7 9.13 37.72 15.19
CA SER A 7 7.71 37.92 14.88
C SER A 7 7.09 38.98 15.78
N VAL A 8 6.54 40.03 15.18
CA VAL A 8 5.83 41.13 15.90
C VAL A 8 4.44 40.65 16.35
N GLN A 9 3.82 39.72 15.64
CA GLN A 9 2.50 39.19 15.98
C GLN A 9 2.53 38.30 17.22
N ARG A 10 3.67 37.66 17.51
CA ARG A 10 3.87 36.82 18.67
C ARG A 10 3.64 37.55 20.00
N ASP A 11 4.05 38.81 20.08
CA ASP A 11 4.01 39.59 21.33
C ASP A 11 2.67 40.31 21.51
N PHE A 12 1.89 40.46 20.44
CA PHE A 12 0.62 41.24 20.43
C PHE A 12 -0.64 40.37 20.67
N LEU A 13 -0.60 39.07 20.38
CA LEU A 13 -1.76 38.17 20.48
C LEU A 13 -1.67 37.29 21.72
N SER A 14 -2.62 37.45 22.65
CA SER A 14 -2.69 36.63 23.88
C SER A 14 -2.90 35.12 23.61
N GLN A 15 -3.37 34.74 22.43
CA GLN A 15 -3.55 33.34 21.97
C GLN A 15 -2.77 33.02 20.68
N ALA A 16 -1.67 33.73 20.41
CA ALA A 16 -0.90 33.60 19.19
C ALA A 16 -0.41 32.18 18.92
N PHE A 17 -0.07 31.44 19.98
CA PHE A 17 0.45 30.06 19.88
C PHE A 17 -0.62 28.97 19.68
N SER A 18 -1.91 29.32 19.82
CA SER A 18 -3.00 28.37 19.65
C SER A 18 -3.61 28.48 18.25
N ASP A 19 -4.13 29.66 17.91
CA ASP A 19 -5.00 29.82 16.74
C ASP A 19 -4.29 30.38 15.51
N PHE A 20 -3.22 31.19 15.73
CA PHE A 20 -2.48 31.88 14.67
C PHE A 20 -1.08 31.34 14.41
N ILE A 21 -0.79 30.09 14.86
CA ILE A 21 0.53 29.49 14.69
C ILE A 21 0.98 29.43 13.23
N PHE A 22 0.04 29.22 12.30
CA PHE A 22 0.33 29.20 10.87
C PHE A 22 0.74 30.59 10.34
N ALA A 23 0.11 31.66 10.83
CA ALA A 23 0.52 33.03 10.48
C ALA A 23 1.93 33.33 10.97
N ILE A 24 2.29 32.86 12.18
CA ILE A 24 3.64 33.01 12.73
C ILE A 24 4.65 32.23 11.88
N VAL A 25 4.31 31.00 11.47
CA VAL A 25 5.16 30.19 10.58
C VAL A 25 5.43 30.90 9.26
N ILE A 26 4.40 31.53 8.66
CA ILE A 26 4.56 32.32 7.43
C ILE A 26 5.40 33.57 7.68
N GLU A 27 5.24 34.24 8.81
CA GLU A 27 6.02 35.45 9.14
C GLU A 27 7.50 35.14 9.37
N GLU A 28 7.82 34.07 10.08
CA GLU A 28 9.19 33.69 10.41
C GLU A 28 9.91 32.99 9.25
N LEU A 29 9.31 31.93 8.69
CA LEU A 29 9.92 31.12 7.64
C LEU A 29 9.55 31.57 6.22
N GLY A 30 8.61 32.52 6.10
CA GLY A 30 8.13 32.96 4.81
C GLY A 30 7.14 31.99 4.17
N LEU A 31 6.83 32.25 2.90
CA LEU A 31 5.90 31.42 2.11
C LEU A 31 6.39 29.96 1.98
N LEU A 32 7.71 29.74 1.98
CA LEU A 32 8.29 28.40 1.94
C LEU A 32 7.93 27.56 3.17
N GLY A 33 7.93 28.16 4.38
CA GLY A 33 7.50 27.48 5.59
C GLY A 33 6.02 27.09 5.57
N GLY A 34 5.16 28.01 5.10
CA GLY A 34 3.74 27.71 4.90
C GLY A 34 3.50 26.58 3.90
N ALA A 35 4.18 26.62 2.76
CA ALA A 35 4.10 25.56 1.75
C ALA A 35 4.57 24.21 2.31
N PHE A 36 5.63 24.17 3.10
CA PHE A 36 6.13 22.95 3.73
C PHE A 36 5.09 22.32 4.66
N VAL A 37 4.39 23.12 5.46
CA VAL A 37 3.33 22.64 6.34
C VAL A 37 2.18 22.03 5.53
N VAL A 38 1.76 22.67 4.44
CA VAL A 38 0.71 22.15 3.54
C VAL A 38 1.12 20.81 2.95
N ILE A 39 2.36 20.70 2.46
CA ILE A 39 2.89 19.45 1.88
C ILE A 39 2.87 18.32 2.91
N LEU A 40 3.20 18.58 4.18
CA LEU A 40 3.14 17.57 5.24
C LEU A 40 1.72 17.02 5.45
N TYR A 41 0.69 17.88 5.43
CA TYR A 41 -0.70 17.42 5.55
C TYR A 41 -1.18 16.65 4.32
N ILE A 42 -0.78 17.05 3.13
CA ILE A 42 -1.05 16.30 1.90
C ILE A 42 -0.37 14.92 1.96
N TRP A 43 0.88 14.88 2.40
CA TRP A 43 1.61 13.62 2.55
C TRP A 43 0.98 12.68 3.58
N LEU A 44 0.52 13.22 4.70
CA LEU A 44 -0.23 12.48 5.72
C LEU A 44 -1.51 11.88 5.11
N LEU A 45 -2.26 12.67 4.34
CA LEU A 45 -3.48 12.19 3.67
C LEU A 45 -3.18 11.07 2.65
N MET A 46 -2.15 11.24 1.84
CA MET A 46 -1.71 10.22 0.88
C MET A 46 -1.27 8.94 1.59
N ARG A 47 -0.55 9.06 2.70
CA ARG A 47 -0.12 7.92 3.51
C ARG A 47 -1.31 7.16 4.10
N ALA A 48 -2.26 7.89 4.68
CA ALA A 48 -3.51 7.31 5.19
C ALA A 48 -4.31 6.61 4.08
N GLY A 49 -4.39 7.22 2.89
CA GLY A 49 -5.03 6.62 1.72
C GLY A 49 -4.38 5.31 1.27
N LYS A 50 -3.05 5.22 1.30
CA LYS A 50 -2.34 3.96 1.01
C LYS A 50 -2.67 2.86 2.03
N ILE A 51 -2.70 3.19 3.33
CA ILE A 51 -3.07 2.23 4.38
C ILE A 51 -4.52 1.75 4.20
N ALA A 52 -5.44 2.67 3.91
CA ALA A 52 -6.85 2.35 3.70
C ALA A 52 -7.07 1.42 2.50
N ARG A 53 -6.36 1.66 1.38
CA ARG A 53 -6.46 0.80 0.17
C ARG A 53 -5.90 -0.60 0.37
N ARG A 54 -4.91 -0.78 1.23
CA ARG A 54 -4.32 -2.08 1.55
C ARG A 54 -5.15 -2.89 2.54
N SER A 55 -6.06 -2.24 3.27
CA SER A 55 -6.93 -2.88 4.23
C SER A 55 -8.06 -3.61 3.53
N GLU A 56 -8.17 -4.93 3.70
CA GLU A 56 -9.27 -5.73 3.17
C GLU A 56 -10.58 -5.53 3.93
N LYS A 57 -10.46 -5.19 5.21
CA LYS A 57 -11.64 -4.93 6.04
C LYS A 57 -12.05 -3.47 5.88
N SER A 58 -13.33 -3.25 5.60
CA SER A 58 -13.89 -1.91 5.41
C SER A 58 -13.76 -1.03 6.66
N PHE A 59 -13.92 -1.58 7.86
CA PHE A 59 -13.91 -0.80 9.10
C PHE A 59 -12.55 -0.11 9.36
N PRO A 60 -11.39 -0.80 9.36
CA PRO A 60 -10.10 -0.15 9.54
C PRO A 60 -9.78 0.87 8.42
N ALA A 61 -10.19 0.58 7.18
CA ALA A 61 -10.01 1.49 6.05
C ALA A 61 -10.75 2.81 6.26
N PHE A 62 -12.03 2.76 6.61
CA PHE A 62 -12.85 3.96 6.87
C PHE A 62 -12.39 4.70 8.13
N LEU A 63 -11.95 3.99 9.16
CA LEU A 63 -11.42 4.60 10.38
C LEU A 63 -10.19 5.47 10.08
N VAL A 64 -9.19 4.92 9.39
CA VAL A 64 -7.97 5.67 9.03
C VAL A 64 -8.27 6.84 8.11
N MET A 65 -9.12 6.63 7.10
CA MET A 65 -9.49 7.69 6.17
C MET A 65 -10.27 8.81 6.88
N GLY A 66 -11.22 8.46 7.76
CA GLY A 66 -12.00 9.42 8.53
C GLY A 66 -11.13 10.27 9.46
N ILE A 67 -10.21 9.65 10.20
CA ILE A 67 -9.27 10.38 11.07
C ILE A 67 -8.35 11.30 10.27
N ALA A 68 -7.80 10.81 9.14
CA ALA A 68 -6.93 11.61 8.29
C ALA A 68 -7.67 12.82 7.68
N LEU A 69 -8.89 12.64 7.20
CA LEU A 69 -9.73 13.71 6.70
C LEU A 69 -10.08 14.72 7.78
N LEU A 70 -10.38 14.26 9.00
CA LEU A 70 -10.65 15.14 10.14
C LEU A 70 -9.43 16.02 10.48
N LEU A 71 -8.23 15.44 10.56
CA LEU A 71 -7.01 16.18 10.81
C LEU A 71 -6.70 17.20 9.70
N VAL A 72 -6.85 16.82 8.44
CA VAL A 72 -6.57 17.68 7.29
C VAL A 72 -7.61 18.80 7.18
N SER A 73 -8.90 18.52 7.36
CA SER A 73 -9.95 19.54 7.34
C SER A 73 -9.77 20.57 8.45
N GLN A 74 -9.42 20.13 9.66
CA GLN A 74 -9.10 21.02 10.78
C GLN A 74 -7.89 21.90 10.47
N ALA A 75 -6.83 21.34 9.86
CA ALA A 75 -5.67 22.11 9.43
C ALA A 75 -6.04 23.15 8.35
N MET A 76 -6.84 22.76 7.36
CA MET A 76 -7.30 23.68 6.31
C MET A 76 -8.13 24.84 6.88
N LEU A 77 -9.05 24.57 7.81
CA LEU A 77 -9.81 25.61 8.48
C LEU A 77 -8.91 26.59 9.22
N ASN A 78 -7.91 26.10 9.98
CA ASN A 78 -6.95 26.96 10.66
C ASN A 78 -6.14 27.83 9.68
N MET A 79 -5.69 27.24 8.55
CA MET A 79 -4.99 27.98 7.50
C MET A 79 -5.87 29.07 6.85
N MET A 80 -7.15 28.78 6.60
CA MET A 80 -8.10 29.76 6.08
C MET A 80 -8.35 30.92 7.05
N VAL A 81 -8.44 30.64 8.34
CA VAL A 81 -8.52 31.67 9.38
C VAL A 81 -7.25 32.53 9.40
N ALA A 82 -6.07 31.91 9.31
CA ALA A 82 -4.79 32.63 9.34
C ALA A 82 -4.58 33.57 8.15
N VAL A 83 -5.15 33.26 6.98
CA VAL A 83 -5.12 34.14 5.80
C VAL A 83 -6.33 35.09 5.71
N GLY A 84 -7.21 35.08 6.72
CA GLY A 84 -8.37 36.01 6.80
C GLY A 84 -9.56 35.64 5.91
N LEU A 85 -9.58 34.41 5.35
CA LEU A 85 -10.69 33.92 4.52
C LEU A 85 -11.87 33.40 5.35
N PHE A 86 -11.66 33.11 6.62
CA PHE A 86 -12.69 32.57 7.50
C PHE A 86 -12.66 33.25 8.86
N PRO A 87 -13.81 33.42 9.54
CA PRO A 87 -13.85 33.99 10.88
C PRO A 87 -13.09 33.13 11.86
N VAL A 88 -12.55 33.71 12.91
CA VAL A 88 -11.77 33.01 13.96
C VAL A 88 -12.65 31.97 14.64
N THR A 89 -12.29 30.71 14.50
CA THR A 89 -13.04 29.57 15.04
C THR A 89 -12.43 29.00 16.33
N GLY A 90 -11.26 29.47 16.74
CA GLY A 90 -10.56 28.93 17.92
C GLY A 90 -10.05 27.51 17.76
N GLN A 91 -9.93 27.02 16.53
CA GLN A 91 -9.44 25.67 16.23
C GLN A 91 -7.90 25.67 16.11
N PRO A 92 -7.20 24.99 17.03
CA PRO A 92 -5.73 24.92 16.96
C PRO A 92 -5.29 24.10 15.75
N LEU A 93 -4.14 24.46 15.17
CA LEU A 93 -3.54 23.70 14.08
C LEU A 93 -3.11 22.31 14.59
N PRO A 94 -3.61 21.20 14.05
CA PRO A 94 -3.25 19.87 14.52
C PRO A 94 -1.74 19.64 14.48
N LEU A 95 -1.19 18.96 15.49
CA LEU A 95 0.23 18.56 15.63
C LEU A 95 1.23 19.70 15.87
N ILE A 96 0.97 20.92 15.44
CA ILE A 96 1.92 22.05 15.48
C ILE A 96 1.56 23.02 16.62
N SER A 97 0.26 23.17 16.92
CA SER A 97 -0.23 24.11 17.92
C SER A 97 0.00 23.62 19.35
N LYS A 98 0.32 24.58 20.23
CA LYS A 98 0.61 24.35 21.66
C LYS A 98 -0.68 24.30 22.51
N GLY A 99 -1.58 23.35 22.20
CA GLY A 99 -2.79 23.10 23.00
C GLY A 99 -2.67 21.80 23.80
N GLY A 100 -2.67 21.84 25.14
CA GLY A 100 -2.44 20.65 25.98
C GLY A 100 -3.40 19.48 25.67
N THR A 101 -4.71 19.71 25.69
CA THR A 101 -5.73 18.71 25.37
C THR A 101 -5.77 18.34 23.88
N SER A 102 -5.59 19.34 22.99
CA SER A 102 -5.55 19.11 21.54
C SER A 102 -4.36 18.21 21.15
N THR A 103 -3.20 18.39 21.75
CA THR A 103 -2.03 17.56 21.50
C THR A 103 -2.29 16.10 21.90
N LEU A 104 -2.92 15.85 23.06
CA LEU A 104 -3.27 14.49 23.50
C LEU A 104 -4.24 13.80 22.52
N ILE A 105 -5.27 14.51 22.06
CA ILE A 105 -6.23 13.98 21.11
C ILE A 105 -5.56 13.67 19.75
N ASN A 106 -4.72 14.57 19.28
CA ASN A 106 -3.99 14.38 18.02
C ASN A 106 -2.99 13.21 18.10
N CYS A 107 -2.33 13.02 19.24
CA CYS A 107 -1.48 11.84 19.50
C CYS A 107 -2.31 10.55 19.48
N ALA A 108 -3.53 10.56 20.05
CA ALA A 108 -4.42 9.41 20.00
C ALA A 108 -4.85 9.09 18.55
N TYR A 109 -5.16 10.11 17.73
CA TYR A 109 -5.49 9.92 16.32
C TYR A 109 -4.34 9.30 15.53
N ILE A 110 -3.12 9.78 15.72
CA ILE A 110 -1.93 9.19 15.08
C ILE A 110 -1.69 7.77 15.59
N GLY A 111 -1.85 7.53 16.89
CA GLY A 111 -1.74 6.19 17.48
C GLY A 111 -2.73 5.20 16.84
N MET A 112 -3.97 5.62 16.60
CA MET A 112 -4.96 4.79 15.89
C MET A 112 -4.56 4.51 14.44
N ILE A 113 -4.07 5.50 13.70
CA ILE A 113 -3.58 5.31 12.32
C ILE A 113 -2.42 4.33 12.30
N LEU A 114 -1.46 4.45 13.21
CA LEU A 114 -0.31 3.56 13.32
C LEU A 114 -0.72 2.14 13.71
N SER A 115 -1.66 1.99 14.64
CA SER A 115 -2.20 0.69 15.04
C SER A 115 -2.84 -0.06 13.87
N VAL A 116 -3.66 0.64 13.08
CA VAL A 116 -4.24 0.05 11.88
C VAL A 116 -3.18 -0.26 10.82
N SER A 117 -2.17 0.60 10.66
CA SER A 117 -1.06 0.35 9.73
C SER A 117 -0.31 -0.94 10.06
N ARG A 118 -0.03 -1.18 11.35
CA ARG A 118 0.58 -2.45 11.80
C ARG A 118 -0.32 -3.64 11.54
N TYR A 119 -1.59 -3.53 11.89
CA TYR A 119 -2.56 -4.60 11.64
C TYR A 119 -2.63 -4.99 10.15
N VAL A 120 -2.65 -4.00 9.25
CA VAL A 120 -2.66 -4.25 7.79
C VAL A 120 -1.37 -4.94 7.34
N ALA A 121 -0.21 -4.47 7.82
CA ALA A 121 1.08 -5.09 7.49
C ALA A 121 1.17 -6.56 7.96
N GLU A 122 0.70 -6.87 9.17
CA GLU A 122 0.65 -8.23 9.69
C GLU A 122 -0.29 -9.15 8.88
N GLN A 123 -1.39 -8.61 8.35
CA GLN A 123 -2.29 -9.37 7.48
C GLN A 123 -1.67 -9.64 6.10
N GLU A 124 -0.97 -8.66 5.51
CA GLU A 124 -0.24 -8.84 4.25
C GLU A 124 0.86 -9.91 4.39
N GLU A 125 1.61 -9.89 5.50
CA GLU A 125 2.65 -10.87 5.76
C GLU A 125 2.09 -12.30 5.92
N LYS A 126 1.00 -12.47 6.66
CA LYS A 126 0.32 -13.76 6.80
C LYS A 126 -0.16 -14.33 5.48
N LYS A 127 -0.73 -13.48 4.62
CA LYS A 127 -1.18 -13.89 3.28
C LYS A 127 -0.03 -14.26 2.37
N ALA A 128 1.06 -13.51 2.40
CA ALA A 128 2.24 -13.85 1.63
C ALA A 128 2.81 -15.21 2.05
N ALA A 129 2.86 -15.50 3.36
CA ALA A 129 3.28 -16.79 3.87
C ALA A 129 2.32 -17.93 3.47
N GLU A 130 1.01 -17.69 3.51
CA GLU A 130 0.00 -18.68 3.11
C GLU A 130 0.07 -18.97 1.60
N GLN A 131 0.26 -17.94 0.77
CA GLN A 131 0.46 -18.11 -0.67
C GLN A 131 1.74 -18.89 -1.00
N GLN A 132 2.84 -18.63 -0.32
CA GLN A 132 4.08 -19.38 -0.48
C GLN A 132 3.90 -20.84 -0.09
N ALA A 133 3.25 -21.13 1.02
CA ALA A 133 2.96 -22.50 1.45
C ALA A 133 2.06 -23.25 0.46
N LEU A 134 1.07 -22.59 -0.12
CA LEU A 134 0.22 -23.14 -1.18
C LEU A 134 1.00 -23.44 -2.46
N GLU A 135 1.87 -22.53 -2.88
CA GLU A 135 2.72 -22.71 -4.07
C GLU A 135 3.73 -23.85 -3.87
N GLU A 136 4.35 -23.95 -2.70
CA GLU A 136 5.22 -25.08 -2.35
C GLU A 136 4.46 -26.42 -2.35
N ALA A 137 3.25 -26.45 -1.79
CA ALA A 137 2.41 -27.65 -1.80
C ALA A 137 2.00 -28.07 -3.22
N GLU A 138 1.66 -27.09 -4.10
CA GLU A 138 1.38 -27.39 -5.50
C GLU A 138 2.61 -27.93 -6.25
N LEU A 139 3.79 -27.37 -6.00
CA LEU A 139 5.03 -27.83 -6.61
C LEU A 139 5.39 -29.25 -6.15
N ALA A 140 5.21 -29.55 -4.86
CA ALA A 140 5.40 -30.89 -4.32
C ALA A 140 4.43 -31.89 -4.95
N ALA A 141 3.14 -31.56 -5.04
CA ALA A 141 2.15 -32.44 -5.67
C ALA A 141 2.42 -32.67 -7.18
N LYS A 142 2.90 -31.64 -7.88
CA LYS A 142 3.33 -31.78 -9.29
C LYS A 142 4.58 -32.67 -9.42
N ALA A 143 5.50 -32.58 -8.47
CA ALA A 143 6.70 -33.44 -8.44
C ALA A 143 6.33 -34.90 -8.17
N GLU A 144 5.44 -35.17 -7.23
CA GLU A 144 4.94 -36.53 -6.94
C GLU A 144 4.24 -37.15 -8.15
N ARG A 145 3.35 -36.41 -8.82
CA ARG A 145 2.69 -36.87 -10.05
C ARG A 145 3.69 -37.17 -11.17
N ARG A 146 4.74 -36.34 -11.31
CA ARG A 146 5.80 -36.64 -12.29
C ARG A 146 6.55 -37.91 -11.96
N GLN A 147 6.87 -38.17 -10.71
CA GLN A 147 7.53 -39.41 -10.28
C GLN A 147 6.63 -40.62 -10.53
N GLU A 148 5.34 -40.52 -10.25
CA GLU A 148 4.36 -41.58 -10.49
C GLU A 148 4.24 -41.92 -11.98
N ILE A 149 4.19 -40.89 -12.85
CA ILE A 149 4.16 -41.06 -14.31
C ILE A 149 5.48 -41.74 -14.80
N VAL A 150 6.63 -41.32 -14.31
CA VAL A 150 7.92 -41.90 -14.68
C VAL A 150 8.00 -43.34 -14.21
N ALA A 151 7.55 -43.65 -12.99
CA ALA A 151 7.50 -45.02 -12.49
C ALA A 151 6.58 -45.91 -13.32
N ALA A 152 5.38 -45.45 -13.66
CA ALA A 152 4.44 -46.17 -14.51
C ALA A 152 4.99 -46.41 -15.94
N MET A 153 5.69 -45.43 -16.52
CA MET A 153 6.39 -45.58 -17.79
C MET A 153 7.50 -46.63 -17.72
N GLN A 154 8.27 -46.64 -16.63
CA GLN A 154 9.36 -47.59 -16.44
C GLN A 154 8.84 -49.00 -16.28
N GLU A 155 7.73 -49.20 -15.59
CA GLU A 155 7.05 -50.49 -15.45
C GLU A 155 6.48 -50.97 -16.79
N ALA A 156 5.87 -50.09 -17.57
CA ALA A 156 5.38 -50.40 -18.92
C ALA A 156 6.50 -50.81 -19.87
N ILE A 157 7.66 -50.19 -19.80
CA ILE A 157 8.84 -50.55 -20.62
C ILE A 157 9.40 -51.93 -20.20
N THR A 158 9.36 -52.25 -18.90
CA THR A 158 9.89 -53.53 -18.40
C THR A 158 8.95 -54.68 -18.71
N THR A 159 7.65 -54.45 -18.90
CA THR A 159 6.65 -55.46 -19.23
C THR A 159 6.50 -55.75 -20.74
N LEU A 160 7.19 -55.00 -21.59
CA LEU A 160 7.21 -55.29 -23.04
C LEU A 160 8.01 -56.59 -23.26
N PRO A 161 7.41 -57.63 -23.83
CA PRO A 161 8.12 -58.88 -24.13
C PRO A 161 9.19 -58.63 -25.18
N SER A 162 10.42 -58.92 -24.88
CA SER A 162 11.52 -58.97 -25.85
C SER A 162 11.27 -60.15 -26.85
N GLY A 163 10.61 -59.82 -27.96
CA GLY A 163 10.30 -60.82 -28.97
C GLY A 163 10.01 -60.14 -30.30
N ASP A 164 11.00 -60.22 -31.20
CA ASP A 164 10.94 -60.22 -32.65
C ASP A 164 10.25 -59.09 -33.45
N THR A 165 11.14 -58.36 -34.12
CA THR A 165 10.97 -57.73 -35.43
C THR A 165 9.73 -58.13 -36.24
N ALA A 166 8.77 -57.21 -36.31
CA ALA A 166 7.92 -57.09 -37.51
C ALA A 166 7.63 -55.63 -37.76
N ALA A 167 8.22 -55.12 -38.83
CA ALA A 167 7.89 -53.80 -39.37
C ALA A 167 6.41 -53.78 -39.73
N THR A 168 5.62 -52.95 -39.02
CA THR A 168 4.27 -52.65 -39.46
C THR A 168 4.03 -51.14 -39.14
N SER A 169 3.90 -50.43 -40.23
CA SER A 169 3.33 -49.08 -40.46
C SER A 169 2.71 -48.40 -39.25
N LEU A 170 3.37 -47.35 -38.76
CA LEU A 170 2.84 -46.35 -37.83
C LEU A 170 1.76 -45.53 -38.56
N PRO A 171 0.57 -45.34 -37.97
CA PRO A 171 -0.37 -44.33 -38.43
C PRO A 171 0.17 -42.96 -38.04
N SER A 172 -0.02 -42.01 -38.88
CA SER A 172 0.39 -40.61 -38.86
C SER A 172 -0.26 -39.80 -37.72
N GLU A 173 0.10 -40.07 -36.43
CA GLU A 173 -0.34 -39.26 -35.30
C GLU A 173 0.75 -38.32 -34.74
N GLU A 174 1.92 -38.33 -35.35
CA GLU A 174 3.05 -37.50 -34.92
C GLU A 174 2.86 -35.99 -35.20
N ASN A 175 1.86 -35.64 -36.00
CA ASN A 175 1.59 -34.24 -36.38
C ASN A 175 0.66 -33.52 -35.39
N SER A 176 -0.16 -34.24 -34.60
CA SER A 176 -1.06 -33.57 -33.65
C SER A 176 -0.36 -33.16 -32.35
N LEU A 177 0.60 -33.98 -31.86
CA LEU A 177 1.36 -33.69 -30.66
C LEU A 177 2.32 -32.50 -30.81
N SER A 178 2.90 -32.33 -32.03
CA SER A 178 3.78 -31.21 -32.34
C SER A 178 3.03 -29.87 -32.43
N ASP A 179 1.78 -29.89 -32.86
CA ASP A 179 0.95 -28.70 -32.99
C ASP A 179 0.37 -28.26 -31.63
N ASP A 180 -0.01 -29.21 -30.78
CA ASP A 180 -0.41 -28.90 -29.38
C ASP A 180 0.76 -28.37 -28.55
N LEU A 181 1.96 -28.90 -28.73
CA LEU A 181 3.17 -28.39 -28.06
C LEU A 181 3.53 -26.98 -28.53
N LYS A 182 3.38 -26.68 -29.83
CA LYS A 182 3.57 -25.31 -30.37
C LYS A 182 2.49 -24.36 -29.91
N ALA A 183 1.25 -24.81 -29.77
CA ALA A 183 0.15 -24.01 -29.25
C ALA A 183 0.38 -23.63 -27.77
N LEU A 184 0.87 -24.56 -26.95
CA LEU A 184 1.24 -24.32 -25.54
C LEU A 184 2.44 -23.39 -25.40
N LEU A 185 3.46 -23.53 -26.23
CA LEU A 185 4.63 -22.63 -26.24
C LEU A 185 4.27 -21.21 -26.68
N ASN A 186 3.34 -21.06 -27.63
CA ASN A 186 2.86 -19.76 -28.10
C ASN A 186 1.93 -19.08 -27.08
N ALA A 187 1.18 -19.85 -26.28
CA ALA A 187 0.36 -19.35 -25.18
C ALA A 187 1.21 -18.91 -23.97
N ALA A 188 2.33 -19.58 -23.73
CA ALA A 188 3.28 -19.22 -22.66
C ALA A 188 4.13 -17.99 -23.01
N GLY A 189 4.40 -17.74 -24.31
CA GLY A 189 5.21 -16.60 -24.77
C GLY A 189 4.44 -15.27 -24.87
N LYS A 190 3.13 -15.24 -24.63
CA LYS A 190 2.27 -14.06 -24.83
C LYS A 190 1.88 -13.34 -23.53
N ARG A 191 2.57 -13.60 -22.42
CA ARG A 191 2.49 -12.77 -21.22
C ARG A 191 3.64 -11.78 -21.24
N GLU A 192 3.49 -10.73 -22.03
CA GLU A 192 4.25 -9.49 -21.82
C GLU A 192 3.72 -8.81 -20.55
N PRO A 193 4.59 -8.23 -19.72
CA PRO A 193 4.17 -7.43 -18.57
C PRO A 193 3.56 -6.13 -19.09
N GLU A 194 2.28 -5.87 -18.79
CA GLU A 194 1.70 -4.55 -18.92
C GLU A 194 2.47 -3.59 -18.00
N GLU A 195 3.21 -2.66 -18.61
CA GLU A 195 3.84 -1.53 -17.97
C GLU A 195 2.77 -0.66 -17.30
N GLU A 196 2.92 -0.51 -15.99
CA GLU A 196 2.25 0.52 -15.20
C GLU A 196 2.70 1.91 -15.70
N ILE A 197 1.73 2.73 -16.07
CA ILE A 197 1.81 4.19 -16.09
C ILE A 197 1.08 4.76 -14.86
#